data_b56034099c0a32e5f3885f18a85b00a3
#
_entry.id   b56034099c0a32e5f3885f18a85b00a3
#
_cell.length_a   1.000
_cell.length_b   1.000
_cell.length_c   1.000
_cell.angle_alpha   90.00
_cell.angle_beta   90.00
_cell.angle_gamma   90.00
#
_symmetry.space_group_name_H-M   'P 1'
#
loop_
_entity.id
_entity.type
_entity.pdbx_description
1 polymer ?
#
loop_
_entity_poly.entity_id
_entity_poly.type
_entity_poly.pdbx_seq_one_letter_code
_entity_poly.pdbx_strand_id
1 'polypeptide(L)'
;MTGAHPAGAVLEWRVHLARERPRALLFVAGVLCASAALAYAVFGHPLPVLITLALLFSSVSEFVLPVTYRIAPEGVTRRNGVNITTLAWNEVRRMEVYEEGVRLSPLARPSALEPFRGILIRYPADAGMRQHVLDALRVYSPEAGPKGVSDAEG
;
A
#
# COMPACT_ATOMS: atom_id res chain seq x y z
N MET A 1 -21.52 1.13 -23.70
CA MET A 1 -22.24 0.40 -22.64
C MET A 1 -21.72 0.90 -21.32
N THR A 2 -22.44 1.77 -20.69
CA THR A 2 -22.18 2.31 -19.37
C THR A 2 -22.55 1.24 -18.35
N GLY A 3 -21.55 0.46 -17.93
CA GLY A 3 -21.70 -0.44 -16.80
C GLY A 3 -21.82 0.37 -15.52
N ALA A 4 -23.01 0.75 -15.14
CA ALA A 4 -23.30 1.24 -13.81
C ALA A 4 -22.96 0.11 -12.83
N HIS A 5 -21.84 0.24 -12.09
CA HIS A 5 -21.59 -0.62 -10.94
C HIS A 5 -22.72 -0.39 -9.94
N PRO A 6 -23.47 -1.44 -9.53
CA PRO A 6 -24.50 -1.28 -8.52
C PRO A 6 -23.87 -0.73 -7.24
N ALA A 7 -24.53 0.25 -6.64
CA ALA A 7 -24.20 0.73 -5.31
C ALA A 7 -24.19 -0.49 -4.37
N GLY A 8 -22.99 -0.87 -3.89
CA GLY A 8 -22.77 -2.09 -3.10
C GLY A 8 -21.77 -3.09 -3.68
N ALA A 9 -21.23 -2.84 -4.89
CA ALA A 9 -20.20 -3.71 -5.46
C ALA A 9 -18.90 -3.63 -4.65
N VAL A 10 -18.41 -4.79 -4.22
CA VAL A 10 -17.10 -4.92 -3.58
C VAL A 10 -16.05 -4.94 -4.69
N LEU A 11 -15.13 -3.99 -4.65
CA LEU A 11 -13.99 -3.92 -5.56
C LEU A 11 -12.73 -4.42 -4.82
N GLU A 12 -12.10 -5.46 -5.34
CA GLU A 12 -10.89 -6.04 -4.76
C GLU A 12 -9.81 -6.20 -5.83
N TRP A 13 -8.59 -5.75 -5.52
CA TRP A 13 -7.43 -5.94 -6.39
C TRP A 13 -6.14 -6.10 -5.60
N ARG A 14 -5.13 -6.67 -6.26
CA ARG A 14 -3.80 -6.90 -5.68
C ARG A 14 -2.75 -6.08 -6.40
N VAL A 15 -1.86 -5.47 -5.64
CA VAL A 15 -0.70 -4.77 -6.16
C VAL A 15 0.56 -5.48 -5.68
N HIS A 16 1.42 -5.86 -6.63
CA HIS A 16 2.72 -6.47 -6.35
C HIS A 16 3.82 -5.41 -6.48
N LEU A 17 4.23 -4.80 -5.37
CA LEU A 17 5.29 -3.79 -5.36
C LEU A 17 6.62 -4.31 -5.92
N ALA A 18 6.94 -5.56 -5.63
CA ALA A 18 8.18 -6.20 -6.11
C ALA A 18 8.25 -6.29 -7.65
N ARG A 19 7.12 -6.43 -8.34
CA ARG A 19 7.06 -6.46 -9.82
C ARG A 19 7.22 -5.08 -10.44
N GLU A 20 6.77 -4.05 -9.76
CA GLU A 20 6.84 -2.67 -10.27
C GLU A 20 8.25 -2.07 -10.15
N ARG A 21 9.08 -2.59 -9.21
CA ARG A 21 10.42 -2.06 -8.93
C ARG A 21 11.49 -3.18 -8.90
N PRO A 22 11.83 -3.81 -10.02
CA PRO A 22 12.79 -4.92 -10.06
C PRO A 22 14.19 -4.53 -9.58
N ARG A 23 14.59 -3.27 -9.77
CA ARG A 23 15.88 -2.76 -9.27
C ARG A 23 15.95 -2.72 -7.75
N ALA A 24 14.84 -2.38 -7.09
CA ALA A 24 14.78 -2.42 -5.64
C ALA A 24 14.86 -3.85 -5.10
N LEU A 25 14.28 -4.83 -5.81
CA LEU A 25 14.39 -6.24 -5.46
C LEU A 25 15.83 -6.73 -5.54
N LEU A 26 16.58 -6.36 -6.59
CA LEU A 26 18.00 -6.69 -6.74
C LEU A 26 18.85 -6.05 -5.63
N PHE A 27 18.55 -4.81 -5.26
CA PHE A 27 19.23 -4.14 -4.14
C PHE A 27 18.99 -4.87 -2.81
N VAL A 28 17.75 -5.25 -2.54
CA VAL A 28 17.38 -6.02 -1.34
C VAL A 28 18.09 -7.37 -1.32
N ALA A 29 18.12 -8.10 -2.44
CA ALA A 29 18.83 -9.36 -2.56
C ALA A 29 20.34 -9.19 -2.31
N GLY A 30 20.95 -8.13 -2.83
CA GLY A 30 22.34 -7.78 -2.59
C GLY A 30 22.64 -7.54 -1.11
N VAL A 31 21.79 -6.78 -0.43
CA VAL A 31 21.92 -6.50 1.02
C VAL A 31 21.79 -7.80 1.82
N LEU A 32 20.85 -8.67 1.48
CA LEU A 32 20.68 -9.97 2.15
C LEU A 32 21.92 -10.84 2.00
N CYS A 33 22.48 -10.95 0.78
CA CYS A 33 23.68 -11.71 0.53
C CYS A 33 24.91 -11.16 1.26
N ALA A 34 25.08 -9.83 1.23
CA ALA A 34 26.19 -9.17 1.91
C ALA A 34 26.11 -9.36 3.44
N SER A 35 24.92 -9.23 4.01
CA SER A 35 24.68 -9.44 5.44
C SER A 35 24.93 -10.88 5.86
N ALA A 36 24.52 -11.85 5.05
CA ALA A 36 24.78 -13.27 5.30
C ALA A 36 26.28 -13.60 5.25
N ALA A 37 26.99 -13.07 4.25
CA ALA A 37 28.43 -13.24 4.12
C ALA A 37 29.20 -12.62 5.29
N LEU A 38 28.82 -11.42 5.71
CA LEU A 38 29.39 -10.74 6.85
C LEU A 38 29.16 -11.51 8.15
N ALA A 39 27.92 -11.96 8.39
CA ALA A 39 27.58 -12.76 9.56
C ALA A 39 28.41 -14.07 9.60
N TYR A 40 28.57 -14.73 8.47
CA TYR A 40 29.40 -15.94 8.39
C TYR A 40 30.89 -15.64 8.64
N ALA A 41 31.42 -14.55 8.08
CA ALA A 41 32.82 -14.14 8.27
C ALA A 41 33.15 -13.80 9.73
N VAL A 42 32.22 -13.17 10.44
CA VAL A 42 32.40 -12.76 11.83
C VAL A 42 32.25 -13.93 12.81
N PHE A 43 31.26 -14.76 12.62
CA PHE A 43 30.91 -15.79 13.60
C PHE A 43 31.43 -17.20 13.23
N GLY A 44 31.80 -17.45 11.98
CA GLY A 44 32.29 -18.74 11.52
C GLY A 44 31.30 -19.90 11.67
N HIS A 45 30.04 -19.60 11.95
CA HIS A 45 28.99 -20.58 12.26
C HIS A 45 27.67 -20.26 11.52
N PRO A 46 26.93 -21.27 11.03
CA PRO A 46 25.72 -21.02 10.23
C PRO A 46 24.54 -20.47 11.05
N LEU A 47 24.46 -20.68 12.35
CA LEU A 47 23.32 -20.27 13.16
C LEU A 47 23.09 -18.75 13.20
N PRO A 48 24.11 -17.90 13.40
CA PRO A 48 23.95 -16.44 13.32
C PRO A 48 23.53 -15.97 11.90
N VAL A 49 23.99 -16.66 10.86
CA VAL A 49 23.59 -16.38 9.48
C VAL A 49 22.09 -16.59 9.29
N LEU A 50 21.55 -17.72 9.79
CA LEU A 50 20.13 -18.03 9.72
C LEU A 50 19.28 -17.00 10.49
N ILE A 51 19.70 -16.61 11.69
CA ILE A 51 19.02 -15.59 12.49
C ILE A 51 19.01 -14.24 11.77
N THR A 52 20.16 -13.82 11.25
CA THR A 52 20.29 -12.57 10.49
C THR A 52 19.38 -12.57 9.26
N LEU A 53 19.38 -13.65 8.49
CA LEU A 53 18.50 -13.79 7.31
C LEU A 53 17.03 -13.79 7.70
N ALA A 54 16.64 -14.45 8.78
CA ALA A 54 15.26 -14.48 9.24
C ALA A 54 14.77 -13.08 9.65
N LEU A 55 15.58 -12.32 10.39
CA LEU A 55 15.26 -10.95 10.80
C LEU A 55 15.16 -10.01 9.60
N LEU A 56 16.12 -10.07 8.68
CA LEU A 56 16.12 -9.24 7.48
C LEU A 56 14.96 -9.61 6.55
N PHE A 57 14.68 -10.91 6.37
CA PHE A 57 13.54 -11.35 5.56
C PHE A 57 12.23 -10.88 6.17
N SER A 58 12.07 -10.93 7.49
CA SER A 58 10.89 -10.40 8.17
C SER A 58 10.70 -8.91 7.90
N SER A 59 11.78 -8.13 7.93
CA SER A 59 11.74 -6.68 7.65
C SER A 59 11.38 -6.36 6.19
N VAL A 60 11.78 -7.21 5.25
CA VAL A 60 11.57 -7.01 3.81
C VAL A 60 10.27 -7.67 3.32
N SER A 61 9.66 -8.53 4.14
CA SER A 61 8.46 -9.27 3.76
C SER A 61 7.31 -8.36 3.31
N GLU A 62 7.15 -7.19 3.92
CA GLU A 62 6.15 -6.19 3.51
C GLU A 62 6.35 -5.67 2.09
N PHE A 63 7.60 -5.63 1.62
CA PHE A 63 7.92 -5.20 0.25
C PHE A 63 7.69 -6.31 -0.78
N VAL A 64 7.94 -7.56 -0.39
CA VAL A 64 7.83 -8.73 -1.28
C VAL A 64 6.39 -9.24 -1.37
N LEU A 65 5.62 -9.15 -0.27
CA LEU A 65 4.25 -9.64 -0.22
C LEU A 65 3.28 -8.72 -0.99
N PRO A 66 2.31 -9.31 -1.70
CA PRO A 66 1.29 -8.55 -2.39
C PRO A 66 0.39 -7.81 -1.39
N VAL A 67 0.08 -6.58 -1.71
CA VAL A 67 -0.90 -5.78 -0.97
C VAL A 67 -2.26 -5.93 -1.64
N THR A 68 -3.25 -6.42 -0.90
CA THR A 68 -4.63 -6.52 -1.36
C THR A 68 -5.42 -5.31 -0.84
N TYR A 69 -6.11 -4.64 -1.74
CA TYR A 69 -7.03 -3.56 -1.44
C TYR A 69 -8.46 -4.04 -1.69
N ARG A 70 -9.36 -3.69 -0.79
CA ARG A 70 -10.79 -3.96 -0.91
C ARG A 70 -11.58 -2.71 -0.59
N ILE A 71 -12.41 -2.28 -1.53
CA ILE A 71 -13.41 -1.22 -1.33
C ILE A 71 -14.76 -1.90 -1.18
N ALA A 72 -15.44 -1.63 -0.08
CA ALA A 72 -16.74 -2.18 0.24
C ALA A 72 -17.66 -1.08 0.80
N PRO A 73 -18.99 -1.28 0.88
CA PRO A 73 -19.91 -0.30 1.44
C PRO A 73 -19.58 0.12 2.89
N GLU A 74 -18.94 -0.77 3.64
CA GLU A 74 -18.56 -0.53 5.04
C GLU A 74 -17.33 0.34 5.19
N GLY A 75 -16.43 0.30 4.20
CA GLY A 75 -15.15 1.01 4.25
C GLY A 75 -14.11 0.44 3.30
N VAL A 76 -12.88 0.89 3.50
CA VAL A 76 -11.70 0.44 2.75
C VAL A 76 -10.83 -0.43 3.63
N THR A 77 -10.44 -1.58 3.12
CA THR A 77 -9.51 -2.51 3.78
C THR A 77 -8.24 -2.65 2.95
N ARG A 78 -7.11 -2.44 3.59
CA ARG A 78 -5.78 -2.76 3.07
C ARG A 78 -5.23 -3.95 3.83
N ARG A 79 -4.90 -5.00 3.12
CA ARG A 79 -4.26 -6.20 3.67
C ARG A 79 -2.86 -6.33 3.10
N ASN A 80 -1.88 -6.33 3.99
CA ASN A 80 -0.47 -6.52 3.66
C ASN A 80 0.07 -7.69 4.48
N GLY A 81 0.14 -8.88 3.88
CA GLY A 81 0.51 -10.09 4.60
C GLY A 81 -0.40 -10.36 5.80
N VAL A 82 0.16 -10.24 6.99
CA VAL A 82 -0.56 -10.42 8.27
C VAL A 82 -1.19 -9.13 8.81
N ASN A 83 -0.80 -7.98 8.27
CA ASN A 83 -1.31 -6.69 8.74
C ASN A 83 -2.56 -6.29 7.94
N ILE A 84 -3.66 -6.05 8.65
CA ILE A 84 -4.94 -5.64 8.09
C ILE A 84 -5.29 -4.29 8.68
N THR A 85 -5.46 -3.29 7.81
CA THR A 85 -5.92 -1.96 8.20
C THR A 85 -7.26 -1.70 7.51
N THR A 86 -8.27 -1.40 8.30
CA THR A 86 -9.61 -1.05 7.81
C THR A 86 -9.94 0.37 8.23
N LEU A 87 -10.49 1.16 7.31
CA LEU A 87 -10.97 2.51 7.54
C LEU A 87 -12.43 2.61 7.08
N ALA A 88 -13.33 2.87 8.01
CA ALA A 88 -14.75 3.05 7.70
C ALA A 88 -14.98 4.39 6.99
N TRP A 89 -15.98 4.46 6.11
CA TRP A 89 -16.27 5.68 5.34
C TRP A 89 -16.64 6.87 6.22
N ASN A 90 -17.30 6.66 7.34
CA ASN A 90 -17.65 7.69 8.33
C ASN A 90 -16.41 8.27 9.05
N GLU A 91 -15.28 7.57 9.02
CA GLU A 91 -14.01 8.02 9.61
C GLU A 91 -13.16 8.80 8.61
N VAL A 92 -13.44 8.71 7.30
CA VAL A 92 -12.70 9.42 6.26
C VAL A 92 -13.01 10.93 6.34
N ARG A 93 -12.02 11.73 6.70
CA ARG A 93 -12.12 13.20 6.79
C ARG A 93 -11.46 13.92 5.64
N ARG A 94 -10.48 13.27 4.99
CA ARG A 94 -9.72 13.85 3.89
C ARG A 94 -9.39 12.78 2.86
N MET A 95 -9.54 13.14 1.61
CA MET A 95 -9.15 12.34 0.45
C MET A 95 -8.20 13.18 -0.42
N GLU A 96 -7.01 12.65 -0.67
CA GLU A 96 -6.01 13.25 -1.54
C GLU A 96 -5.71 12.31 -2.71
N VAL A 97 -5.83 12.83 -3.92
CA VAL A 97 -5.57 12.07 -5.14
C VAL A 97 -4.15 12.35 -5.60
N TYR A 98 -3.35 11.30 -5.76
CA TYR A 98 -2.00 11.34 -6.30
C TYR A 98 -1.95 10.56 -7.61
N GLU A 99 -0.86 10.70 -8.36
CA GLU A 99 -0.64 9.91 -9.59
C GLU A 99 -0.57 8.40 -9.31
N GLU A 100 0.01 8.02 -8.18
CA GLU A 100 0.20 6.62 -7.77
C GLU A 100 -1.03 5.99 -7.08
N GLY A 101 -1.97 6.81 -6.59
CA GLY A 101 -3.09 6.32 -5.81
C GLY A 101 -3.88 7.41 -5.09
N VAL A 102 -4.74 6.99 -4.18
CA VAL A 102 -5.56 7.87 -3.34
C VAL A 102 -5.22 7.63 -1.89
N ARG A 103 -4.94 8.71 -1.17
CA ARG A 103 -4.75 8.66 0.28
C ARG A 103 -6.06 9.04 0.97
N LEU A 104 -6.53 8.15 1.82
CA LEU A 104 -7.66 8.39 2.71
C LEU A 104 -7.13 8.61 4.13
N SER A 105 -7.52 9.71 4.75
CA SER A 105 -7.09 10.06 6.10
C SER A 105 -8.28 10.31 7.02
N PRO A 106 -8.27 9.76 8.25
CA PRO A 106 -9.25 10.10 9.27
C PRO A 106 -8.97 11.45 9.94
N LEU A 107 -7.84 12.08 9.59
CA LEU A 107 -7.41 13.36 10.15
C LEU A 107 -7.83 14.51 9.25
N ALA A 108 -8.49 15.51 9.84
CA ALA A 108 -8.91 16.72 9.11
C ALA A 108 -7.73 17.62 8.71
N ARG A 109 -6.59 17.51 9.41
CA ARG A 109 -5.36 18.27 9.15
C ARG A 109 -4.17 17.34 8.94
N PRO A 110 -3.17 17.74 8.12
CA PRO A 110 -1.92 17.00 7.98
C PRO A 110 -1.24 16.82 9.34
N SER A 111 -0.81 15.59 9.63
CA SER A 111 -0.15 15.25 10.89
C SER A 111 0.95 14.22 10.64
N ALA A 112 1.99 14.24 11.49
CA ALA A 112 3.03 13.22 11.49
C ALA A 112 2.51 11.79 11.75
N LEU A 113 1.30 11.66 12.29
CA LEU A 113 0.62 10.38 12.53
C LEU A 113 -0.13 9.84 11.30
N GLU A 114 -0.20 10.62 10.23
CA GLU A 114 -0.94 10.26 9.01
C GLU A 114 -0.46 8.95 8.34
N PRO A 115 0.85 8.64 8.28
CA PRO A 115 1.31 7.36 7.74
C PRO A 115 0.81 6.14 8.51
N PHE A 116 0.48 6.32 9.80
CA PHE A 116 0.01 5.24 10.68
C PHE A 116 -1.51 5.11 10.75
N ARG A 117 -2.24 6.16 10.42
CA ARG A 117 -3.71 6.19 10.51
C ARG A 117 -4.42 6.28 9.17
N GLY A 118 -3.74 6.80 8.14
CA GLY A 118 -4.28 6.88 6.79
C GLY A 118 -4.06 5.60 6.00
N ILE A 119 -4.88 5.39 4.97
CA ILE A 119 -4.71 4.31 3.99
C ILE A 119 -4.33 4.93 2.65
N LEU A 120 -3.18 4.55 2.10
CA LEU A 120 -2.82 4.84 0.72
C LEU A 120 -3.29 3.68 -0.16
N ILE A 121 -4.30 3.96 -0.99
CA ILE A 121 -4.82 3.03 -1.98
C ILE A 121 -4.02 3.25 -3.26
N ARG A 122 -3.22 2.28 -3.66
CA ARG A 122 -2.49 2.34 -4.93
C ARG A 122 -3.37 1.89 -6.07
N TYR A 123 -3.28 2.58 -7.19
CA TYR A 123 -3.99 2.17 -8.40
C TYR A 123 -3.43 0.85 -8.91
N PRO A 124 -4.29 -0.02 -9.47
CA PRO A 124 -3.83 -1.16 -10.23
C PRO A 124 -3.09 -0.68 -11.49
N ALA A 125 -2.21 -1.52 -12.04
CA ALA A 125 -1.45 -1.23 -13.25
C ALA A 125 -2.35 -1.05 -14.49
N ASP A 126 -3.59 -1.53 -14.43
CA ASP A 126 -4.58 -1.40 -15.49
C ASP A 126 -5.30 -0.04 -15.41
N ALA A 127 -5.18 0.76 -16.46
CA ALA A 127 -5.79 2.08 -16.57
C ALA A 127 -7.34 2.05 -16.49
N GLY A 128 -7.99 1.01 -16.99
CA GLY A 128 -9.44 0.82 -16.88
C GLY A 128 -9.89 0.63 -15.44
N MET A 129 -9.16 -0.17 -14.67
CA MET A 129 -9.44 -0.42 -13.27
C MET A 129 -9.19 0.84 -12.40
N ARG A 130 -8.23 1.71 -12.79
CA ARG A 130 -8.01 3.00 -12.12
C ARG A 130 -9.27 3.86 -12.11
N GLN A 131 -9.97 3.94 -13.24
CA GLN A 131 -11.20 4.72 -13.35
C GLN A 131 -12.30 4.14 -12.45
N HIS A 132 -12.45 2.82 -12.43
CA HIS A 132 -13.41 2.15 -11.55
C HIS A 132 -13.13 2.40 -10.06
N VAL A 133 -11.86 2.44 -9.66
CA VAL A 133 -11.47 2.78 -8.28
C VAL A 133 -11.87 4.21 -7.94
N LEU A 134 -11.60 5.17 -8.83
CA LEU A 134 -11.97 6.57 -8.62
C LEU A 134 -13.49 6.76 -8.54
N ASP A 135 -14.25 6.09 -9.40
CA ASP A 135 -15.70 6.17 -9.41
C ASP A 135 -16.30 5.55 -8.15
N ALA A 136 -15.78 4.41 -7.69
CA ALA A 136 -16.18 3.80 -6.42
C ALA A 136 -15.89 4.72 -5.23
N LEU A 137 -14.73 5.36 -5.19
CA LEU A 137 -14.36 6.29 -4.12
C LEU A 137 -15.29 7.52 -4.09
N ARG A 138 -15.69 8.05 -5.24
CA ARG A 138 -16.63 9.18 -5.33
C ARG A 138 -18.02 8.81 -4.83
N VAL A 139 -18.46 7.58 -5.06
CA VAL A 139 -19.77 7.10 -4.60
C VAL A 139 -19.81 6.97 -3.09
N TYR A 140 -18.76 6.44 -2.48
CA TYR A 140 -18.74 6.15 -1.04
C TYR A 140 -18.25 7.31 -0.16
N SER A 141 -17.53 8.28 -0.73
CA SER A 141 -17.00 9.43 0.01
C SER A 141 -17.32 10.77 -0.66
N PRO A 142 -18.62 11.12 -0.79
CA PRO A 142 -19.03 12.36 -1.46
C PRO A 142 -18.60 13.64 -0.70
N GLU A 143 -18.41 13.56 0.62
CA GLU A 143 -18.01 14.71 1.44
C GLU A 143 -16.51 15.00 1.43
N ALA A 144 -15.69 14.00 1.14
CA ALA A 144 -14.25 14.16 0.95
C ALA A 144 -13.95 14.48 -0.52
N GLY A 145 -14.42 15.63 -1.01
CA GLY A 145 -14.13 16.08 -2.37
C GLY A 145 -12.62 16.06 -2.66
N PRO A 146 -12.19 15.70 -3.90
CA PRO A 146 -10.79 15.71 -4.26
C PRO A 146 -10.23 17.12 -4.13
N LYS A 147 -9.51 17.39 -3.07
CA LYS A 147 -8.60 18.55 -3.03
C LYS A 147 -7.48 18.24 -4.00
N GLY A 148 -7.44 19.06 -5.03
CA GLY A 148 -6.62 18.90 -6.21
C GLY A 148 -5.17 18.54 -5.93
N VAL A 149 -4.57 17.93 -6.94
CA VAL A 149 -3.14 17.71 -7.12
C VAL A 149 -2.40 18.94 -6.57
N SER A 150 -1.80 18.79 -5.40
CA SER A 150 -0.84 19.76 -4.93
C SER A 150 0.45 19.46 -5.69
N ASP A 151 0.71 20.24 -6.71
CA ASP A 151 2.02 20.33 -7.33
C ASP A 151 3.00 20.67 -6.21
N ALA A 152 3.74 19.67 -5.78
CA ALA A 152 4.89 19.88 -4.92
C ALA A 152 6.05 20.33 -5.81
N GLU A 153 6.00 21.58 -6.24
CA GLU A 153 7.19 22.35 -6.60
C GLU A 153 7.75 22.97 -5.32
N GLY A 154 8.99 22.60 -5.02
CA GLY A 154 9.77 23.21 -3.97
C GLY A 154 10.89 22.29 -3.53
#